data_3f192a7d5756ca3f899bc72d30f246d2
#
_entry.id   3f192a7d5756ca3f899bc72d30f246d2
#
_cell.length_a   1.000
_cell.length_b   1.000
_cell.length_c   1.000
_cell.angle_alpha   90.00
_cell.angle_beta   90.00
_cell.angle_gamma   90.00
#
_symmetry.space_group_name_H-M   'P 1'
#
loop_
_entity.id
_entity.type
_entity.pdbx_description
1 polymer ?
#
loop_
_entity_poly.entity_id
_entity_poly.type
_entity_poly.pdbx_seq_one_letter_code
_entity_poly.pdbx_strand_id
1 'polypeptide(L)'
;LHGSEHSFPTRRSSDLIGQGGKDVEQLKLQLQKITNKDVQINIFEVKKPDLDANIVAKSIARQVEGKIAYRRAIKKAIENSMRGGAEGIKVQISGRLNGAEIARSEMYKEGRTPLHTFRADIDYCQTEALTKVGILGIKVWICRGEVYGKRDLAPNFTAEKENGRREGGRREGRGNFRNKRNSNR
;
A
#
# COMPACT_ATOMS: atom_id res chain seq x y z
N LEU A 1 -25.25 20.00 -8.50
CA LEU A 1 -23.93 20.17 -7.87
C LEU A 1 -23.16 18.86 -8.06
N HIS A 2 -22.37 18.76 -9.14
CA HIS A 2 -21.49 17.64 -9.38
C HIS A 2 -20.23 17.86 -8.52
N GLY A 3 -20.14 17.12 -7.42
CA GLY A 3 -18.88 16.94 -6.71
C GLY A 3 -17.95 16.15 -7.60
N SER A 4 -16.97 16.79 -8.20
CA SER A 4 -15.87 16.12 -8.87
C SER A 4 -15.04 15.45 -7.78
N GLU A 5 -15.28 14.15 -7.54
CA GLU A 5 -14.35 13.32 -6.79
C GLU A 5 -13.05 13.25 -7.59
N HIS A 6 -12.09 14.04 -7.17
CA HIS A 6 -10.73 13.92 -7.67
C HIS A 6 -10.15 12.60 -7.17
N SER A 7 -10.40 11.52 -7.92
CA SER A 7 -9.66 10.29 -7.76
C SER A 7 -8.20 10.61 -8.14
N PHE A 8 -7.35 10.74 -7.13
CA PHE A 8 -5.92 10.89 -7.37
C PHE A 8 -5.41 9.64 -8.08
N PRO A 9 -4.91 9.76 -9.32
CA PRO A 9 -4.21 8.66 -9.95
C PRO A 9 -3.02 8.27 -9.05
N THR A 10 -2.63 7.02 -9.06
CA THR A 10 -1.41 6.53 -8.42
C THR A 10 -0.21 7.19 -9.10
N ARG A 11 0.08 8.42 -8.69
CA ARG A 11 1.25 9.17 -9.14
C ARG A 11 2.45 8.74 -8.31
N ARG A 12 3.62 8.73 -8.91
CA ARG A 12 4.88 8.55 -8.18
C ARG A 12 5.01 9.67 -7.15
N SER A 13 5.72 9.42 -6.05
CA SER A 13 5.94 10.43 -5.00
C SER A 13 6.51 11.75 -5.57
N SER A 14 7.34 11.65 -6.61
CA SER A 14 7.87 12.79 -7.36
C SER A 14 6.79 13.67 -8.00
N ASP A 15 5.68 13.08 -8.47
CA ASP A 15 4.59 13.82 -9.11
C ASP A 15 3.74 14.59 -8.10
N LEU A 16 3.64 14.11 -6.85
CA LEU A 16 2.95 14.81 -5.76
C LEU A 16 3.78 15.95 -5.19
N ILE A 17 5.10 15.78 -5.14
CA ILE A 17 6.02 16.80 -4.65
C ILE A 17 6.15 17.93 -5.67
N GLY A 18 6.07 17.59 -6.98
CA GLY A 18 6.27 18.51 -8.09
C GLY A 18 7.70 19.02 -8.20
N GLN A 19 7.94 19.94 -9.12
CA GLN A 19 9.24 20.56 -9.27
C GLN A 19 9.54 21.47 -8.08
N GLY A 20 10.47 21.07 -7.21
CA GLY A 20 10.89 21.87 -6.06
C GLY A 20 9.85 22.01 -4.96
N GLY A 21 8.87 21.09 -4.84
CA GLY A 21 7.88 21.10 -3.76
C GLY A 21 6.69 22.03 -3.97
N LYS A 22 6.56 22.66 -5.12
CA LYS A 22 5.50 23.66 -5.41
C LYS A 22 4.09 23.09 -5.31
N ASP A 23 3.89 21.83 -5.72
CA ASP A 23 2.57 21.21 -5.71
C ASP A 23 2.10 20.89 -4.28
N VAL A 24 3.02 20.51 -3.39
CA VAL A 24 2.73 20.33 -1.96
C VAL A 24 2.37 21.66 -1.28
N GLU A 25 3.08 22.73 -1.62
CA GLU A 25 2.76 24.06 -1.09
C GLU A 25 1.40 24.56 -1.55
N GLN A 26 1.06 24.34 -2.81
CA GLN A 26 -0.28 24.66 -3.33
C GLN A 26 -1.38 23.87 -2.64
N LEU A 27 -1.18 22.55 -2.44
CA LEU A 27 -2.09 21.71 -1.69
C LEU A 27 -2.24 22.19 -0.24
N LYS A 28 -1.14 22.56 0.41
CA LYS A 28 -1.17 23.11 1.77
C LYS A 28 -2.01 24.37 1.84
N LEU A 29 -1.81 25.31 0.90
CA LEU A 29 -2.59 26.56 0.84
C LEU A 29 -4.09 26.30 0.57
N GLN A 30 -4.42 25.35 -0.30
CA GLN A 30 -5.82 24.97 -0.55
C GLN A 30 -6.48 24.39 0.70
N LEU A 31 -5.81 23.47 1.39
CA LEU A 31 -6.30 22.87 2.62
C LEU A 31 -6.44 23.89 3.75
N GLN A 32 -5.50 24.82 3.89
CA GLN A 32 -5.58 25.91 4.87
C GLN A 32 -6.78 26.82 4.62
N LYS A 33 -7.07 27.13 3.35
CA LYS A 33 -8.26 27.94 2.98
C LYS A 33 -9.58 27.24 3.33
N ILE A 34 -9.64 25.90 3.21
CA ILE A 34 -10.85 25.13 3.51
C ILE A 34 -11.02 24.94 5.01
N THR A 35 -9.93 24.64 5.72
CA THR A 35 -9.99 24.28 7.14
C THR A 35 -9.85 25.47 8.09
N ASN A 36 -9.31 26.60 7.62
CA ASN A 36 -8.90 27.77 8.42
C ASN A 36 -7.98 27.40 9.59
N LYS A 37 -7.15 26.36 9.42
CA LYS A 37 -6.20 25.85 10.42
C LYS A 37 -4.84 25.66 9.77
N ASP A 38 -3.80 25.63 10.60
CA ASP A 38 -2.47 25.28 10.12
C ASP A 38 -2.43 23.77 9.78
N VAL A 39 -1.97 23.44 8.56
CA VAL A 39 -1.96 22.07 8.02
C VAL A 39 -0.53 21.68 7.73
N GLN A 40 -0.14 20.51 8.22
CA GLN A 40 1.11 19.85 7.86
C GLN A 40 0.82 18.63 6.98
N ILE A 41 1.50 18.54 5.85
CA ILE A 41 1.35 17.42 4.90
C ILE A 41 2.58 16.51 5.02
N ASN A 42 2.36 15.26 5.37
CA ASN A 42 3.38 14.23 5.37
C ASN A 42 3.11 13.27 4.20
N ILE A 43 4.12 13.09 3.34
CA ILE A 43 4.03 12.18 2.19
C ILE A 43 4.68 10.87 2.59
N PHE A 44 3.93 9.78 2.42
CA PHE A 44 4.38 8.43 2.69
C PHE A 44 4.36 7.60 1.41
N GLU A 45 5.47 6.98 1.06
CA GLU A 45 5.59 6.11 -0.11
C GLU A 45 5.21 4.67 0.24
N VAL A 46 4.28 4.09 -0.52
CA VAL A 46 3.90 2.68 -0.40
C VAL A 46 4.87 1.83 -1.23
N LYS A 47 5.81 1.15 -0.58
CA LYS A 47 6.85 0.34 -1.25
C LYS A 47 6.28 -0.85 -2.02
N LYS A 48 5.20 -1.47 -1.52
CA LYS A 48 4.56 -2.65 -2.13
C LYS A 48 3.07 -2.41 -2.33
N PRO A 49 2.66 -1.78 -3.43
CA PRO A 49 1.25 -1.46 -3.70
C PRO A 49 0.36 -2.70 -3.85
N ASP A 50 0.93 -3.82 -4.30
CA ASP A 50 0.18 -5.08 -4.48
C ASP A 50 -0.18 -5.77 -3.14
N LEU A 51 0.41 -5.34 -2.02
CA LEU A 51 0.09 -5.81 -0.67
C LEU A 51 -0.85 -4.86 0.10
N ASP A 52 -1.26 -3.75 -0.51
CA ASP A 52 -2.21 -2.80 0.05
C ASP A 52 -3.62 -3.10 -0.48
N ALA A 53 -4.53 -3.47 0.42
CA ALA A 53 -5.89 -3.86 0.06
C ALA A 53 -6.67 -2.72 -0.60
N ASN A 54 -6.41 -1.46 -0.21
CA ASN A 54 -7.09 -0.29 -0.77
C ASN A 54 -6.69 -0.06 -2.23
N ILE A 55 -5.39 -0.14 -2.52
CA ILE A 55 -4.85 0.05 -3.88
C ILE A 55 -5.36 -1.07 -4.79
N VAL A 56 -5.32 -2.32 -4.32
CA VAL A 56 -5.80 -3.49 -5.08
C VAL A 56 -7.30 -3.40 -5.33
N ALA A 57 -8.11 -3.06 -4.31
CA ALA A 57 -9.56 -2.91 -4.45
C ALA A 57 -9.93 -1.81 -5.46
N LYS A 58 -9.28 -0.64 -5.38
CA LYS A 58 -9.49 0.46 -6.35
C LYS A 58 -9.02 0.09 -7.75
N SER A 59 -7.95 -0.69 -7.88
CA SER A 59 -7.49 -1.19 -9.19
C SER A 59 -8.52 -2.12 -9.83
N ILE A 60 -9.13 -3.03 -9.05
CA ILE A 60 -10.20 -3.92 -9.52
C ILE A 60 -11.41 -3.07 -9.91
N ALA A 61 -11.84 -2.11 -9.08
CA ALA A 61 -12.98 -1.24 -9.34
C ALA A 61 -12.82 -0.50 -10.68
N ARG A 62 -11.68 0.15 -10.92
CA ARG A 62 -11.39 0.85 -12.18
C ARG A 62 -11.42 -0.08 -13.40
N GLN A 63 -10.90 -1.32 -13.27
CA GLN A 63 -10.93 -2.28 -14.36
C GLN A 63 -12.37 -2.72 -14.70
N VAL A 64 -13.20 -2.90 -13.68
CA VAL A 64 -14.62 -3.27 -13.84
C VAL A 64 -15.41 -2.11 -14.46
N GLU A 65 -15.19 -0.87 -14.02
CA GLU A 65 -15.75 0.34 -14.62
C GLU A 65 -15.33 0.51 -16.08
N GLY A 66 -14.07 0.17 -16.39
CA GLY A 66 -13.51 0.11 -17.74
C GLY A 66 -14.04 -1.06 -18.60
N LYS A 67 -15.12 -1.75 -18.17
CA LYS A 67 -15.75 -2.88 -18.87
C LYS A 67 -14.88 -4.12 -19.04
N ILE A 68 -13.84 -4.28 -18.24
CA ILE A 68 -13.09 -5.53 -18.18
C ILE A 68 -13.93 -6.56 -17.41
N ALA A 69 -13.96 -7.79 -17.89
CA ALA A 69 -14.64 -8.87 -17.19
C ALA A 69 -14.12 -9.02 -15.76
N TYR A 70 -14.99 -8.92 -14.76
CA TYR A 70 -14.63 -8.94 -13.35
C TYR A 70 -13.80 -10.16 -12.96
N ARG A 71 -14.06 -11.34 -13.56
CA ARG A 71 -13.28 -12.57 -13.32
C ARG A 71 -11.83 -12.41 -13.73
N ARG A 72 -11.58 -11.74 -14.86
CA ARG A 72 -10.22 -11.49 -15.35
C ARG A 72 -9.50 -10.47 -14.47
N ALA A 73 -10.20 -9.41 -14.07
CA ALA A 73 -9.66 -8.39 -13.18
C ALA A 73 -9.26 -8.98 -11.82
N ILE A 74 -10.14 -9.79 -11.22
CA ILE A 74 -9.88 -10.44 -9.92
C ILE A 74 -8.71 -11.43 -10.02
N LYS A 75 -8.69 -12.30 -11.02
CA LYS A 75 -7.59 -13.27 -11.19
C LYS A 75 -6.25 -12.58 -11.33
N LYS A 76 -6.18 -11.51 -12.14
CA LYS A 76 -4.96 -10.72 -12.31
C LYS A 76 -4.53 -10.03 -11.01
N ALA A 77 -5.47 -9.50 -10.23
CA ALA A 77 -5.17 -8.88 -8.95
C ALA A 77 -4.63 -9.90 -7.94
N ILE A 78 -5.24 -11.08 -7.88
CA ILE A 78 -4.78 -12.18 -7.03
C ILE A 78 -3.35 -12.60 -7.40
N GLU A 79 -3.09 -12.83 -8.68
CA GLU A 79 -1.76 -13.21 -9.18
C GLU A 79 -0.69 -12.16 -8.82
N ASN A 80 -1.00 -10.87 -9.00
CA ASN A 80 -0.08 -9.79 -8.66
C ASN A 80 0.21 -9.75 -7.14
N SER A 81 -0.82 -9.87 -6.30
CA SER A 81 -0.64 -9.85 -4.84
C SER A 81 0.16 -11.07 -4.35
N MET A 82 -0.09 -12.26 -4.90
CA MET A 82 0.70 -13.46 -4.57
C MET A 82 2.16 -13.33 -5.02
N ARG A 83 2.39 -12.74 -6.20
CA ARG A 83 3.74 -12.42 -6.70
C ARG A 83 4.43 -11.34 -5.83
N GLY A 84 3.66 -10.39 -5.28
CA GLY A 84 4.13 -9.36 -4.35
C GLY A 84 4.57 -9.89 -2.99
N GLY A 85 4.26 -11.16 -2.68
CA GLY A 85 4.65 -11.84 -1.44
C GLY A 85 3.54 -11.90 -0.38
N ALA A 86 2.25 -11.83 -0.78
CA ALA A 86 1.15 -12.13 0.12
C ALA A 86 1.11 -13.62 0.46
N GLU A 87 0.83 -13.98 1.73
CA GLU A 87 0.56 -15.38 2.12
C GLU A 87 -0.77 -15.88 1.58
N GLY A 88 -1.71 -14.97 1.40
CA GLY A 88 -2.99 -15.27 0.81
C GLY A 88 -3.84 -14.02 0.60
N ILE A 89 -4.77 -14.16 -0.33
CA ILE A 89 -5.72 -13.12 -0.69
C ILE A 89 -7.11 -13.72 -0.85
N LYS A 90 -8.11 -12.94 -0.42
CA LYS A 90 -9.52 -13.23 -0.61
C LYS A 90 -10.18 -12.01 -1.21
N VAL A 91 -10.86 -12.17 -2.34
CA VAL A 91 -11.64 -11.10 -2.99
C VAL A 91 -13.08 -11.55 -3.10
N GLN A 92 -14.00 -10.70 -2.67
CA GLN A 92 -15.44 -10.91 -2.83
C GLN A 92 -16.01 -9.77 -3.65
N ILE A 93 -16.79 -10.10 -4.67
CA ILE A 93 -17.54 -9.14 -5.45
C ILE A 93 -19.03 -9.45 -5.35
N SER A 94 -19.85 -8.42 -5.19
CA SER A 94 -21.29 -8.54 -5.02
C SER A 94 -22.03 -7.47 -5.81
N GLY A 95 -23.19 -7.83 -6.31
CA GLY A 95 -24.06 -6.97 -7.11
C GLY A 95 -24.53 -7.62 -8.40
N ARG A 96 -24.93 -6.83 -9.38
CA ARG A 96 -25.41 -7.29 -10.70
C ARG A 96 -24.23 -7.63 -11.62
N LEU A 97 -23.64 -8.80 -11.38
CA LEU A 97 -22.45 -9.25 -12.10
C LEU A 97 -22.77 -9.46 -13.59
N ASN A 98 -21.97 -8.88 -14.47
CA ASN A 98 -22.17 -8.87 -15.94
C ASN A 98 -23.52 -8.31 -16.39
N GLY A 99 -24.16 -7.47 -15.59
CA GLY A 99 -25.45 -6.88 -15.92
C GLY A 99 -26.67 -7.80 -15.68
N ALA A 100 -26.50 -8.92 -14.96
CA ALA A 100 -27.62 -9.79 -14.59
C ALA A 100 -28.67 -9.04 -13.77
N GLU A 101 -29.95 -9.35 -13.94
CA GLU A 101 -31.03 -8.70 -13.18
C GLU A 101 -30.95 -9.04 -11.69
N ILE A 102 -30.65 -10.30 -11.38
CA ILE A 102 -30.52 -10.78 -10.00
C ILE A 102 -29.09 -10.58 -9.54
N ALA A 103 -28.93 -9.84 -8.43
CA ALA A 103 -27.66 -9.66 -7.79
C ALA A 103 -27.14 -10.97 -7.16
N ARG A 104 -25.86 -11.20 -7.25
CA ARG A 104 -25.19 -12.34 -6.61
C ARG A 104 -23.84 -11.94 -6.08
N SER A 105 -23.32 -12.77 -5.18
CA SER A 105 -21.97 -12.62 -4.65
C SER A 105 -21.09 -13.77 -5.12
N GLU A 106 -19.92 -13.44 -5.64
CA GLU A 106 -18.88 -14.41 -5.98
C GLU A 106 -17.63 -14.12 -5.15
N MET A 107 -16.93 -15.17 -4.73
CA MET A 107 -15.74 -15.08 -3.90
C MET A 107 -14.63 -15.89 -4.52
N TYR A 108 -13.44 -15.31 -4.57
CA TYR A 108 -12.21 -15.92 -5.03
C TYR A 108 -11.19 -15.86 -3.89
N LYS A 109 -10.53 -16.97 -3.63
CA LYS A 109 -9.54 -17.08 -2.56
C LYS A 109 -8.34 -17.86 -3.08
N GLU A 110 -7.13 -17.36 -2.73
CA GLU A 110 -5.88 -18.05 -3.00
C GLU A 110 -4.96 -17.92 -1.78
N GLY A 111 -4.25 -18.99 -1.43
CA GLY A 111 -3.39 -19.02 -0.27
C GLY A 111 -4.12 -19.04 1.08
N ARG A 112 -3.41 -18.67 2.12
CA ARG A 112 -3.86 -18.72 3.51
C ARG A 112 -4.41 -17.36 3.96
N THR A 113 -5.67 -17.30 4.35
CA THR A 113 -6.32 -16.09 4.91
C THR A 113 -7.01 -16.43 6.24
N PRO A 114 -6.27 -16.53 7.35
CA PRO A 114 -6.82 -16.96 8.64
C PRO A 114 -7.50 -15.80 9.35
N LEU A 115 -8.80 -15.58 9.08
CA LEU A 115 -9.58 -14.45 9.64
C LEU A 115 -9.83 -14.56 11.15
N HIS A 116 -9.66 -15.75 11.74
CA HIS A 116 -9.86 -16.00 13.18
C HIS A 116 -8.57 -15.89 14.01
N THR A 117 -7.43 -15.65 13.38
CA THR A 117 -6.14 -15.59 14.05
C THR A 117 -5.77 -14.14 14.34
N PHE A 118 -5.75 -13.75 15.63
CA PHE A 118 -5.47 -12.38 16.06
C PHE A 118 -4.06 -11.90 15.73
N ARG A 119 -3.08 -12.81 15.64
CA ARG A 119 -1.71 -12.49 15.27
C ARG A 119 -1.50 -12.30 13.77
N ALA A 120 -2.49 -12.67 12.94
CA ALA A 120 -2.40 -12.49 11.50
C ALA A 120 -2.50 -11.00 11.13
N ASP A 121 -1.59 -10.54 10.27
CA ASP A 121 -1.65 -9.20 9.68
C ASP A 121 -2.49 -9.25 8.41
N ILE A 122 -3.76 -8.89 8.54
CA ILE A 122 -4.73 -8.90 7.45
C ILE A 122 -5.13 -7.47 7.16
N ASP A 123 -4.79 -7.02 5.97
CA ASP A 123 -5.26 -5.76 5.42
C ASP A 123 -6.61 -5.95 4.75
N TYR A 124 -7.55 -5.05 5.02
CA TYR A 124 -8.92 -5.13 4.51
C TYR A 124 -9.35 -3.80 3.90
N CYS A 125 -9.98 -3.89 2.74
CA CYS A 125 -10.63 -2.75 2.11
C CYS A 125 -11.95 -3.13 1.46
N GLN A 126 -12.92 -2.22 1.54
CA GLN A 126 -14.16 -2.26 0.79
C GLN A 126 -14.20 -1.06 -0.16
N THR A 127 -14.54 -1.32 -1.41
CA THR A 127 -14.64 -0.32 -2.47
C THR A 127 -15.86 -0.60 -3.33
N GLU A 128 -16.41 0.43 -3.93
CA GLU A 128 -17.53 0.36 -4.84
C GLU A 128 -17.06 0.65 -6.27
N ALA A 129 -17.61 -0.07 -7.23
CA ALA A 129 -17.42 0.18 -8.65
C ALA A 129 -18.74 0.61 -9.27
N LEU A 130 -18.78 1.81 -9.84
CA LEU A 130 -19.97 2.36 -10.48
C LEU A 130 -20.06 1.87 -11.91
N THR A 131 -20.99 0.95 -12.19
CA THR A 131 -21.24 0.46 -13.53
C THR A 131 -22.52 1.03 -14.11
N LYS A 132 -22.70 0.93 -15.44
CA LYS A 132 -23.93 1.38 -16.11
C LYS A 132 -25.20 0.68 -15.61
N VAL A 133 -25.08 -0.49 -15.01
CA VAL A 133 -26.19 -1.35 -14.56
C VAL A 133 -26.44 -1.20 -13.07
N GLY A 134 -25.56 -0.55 -12.34
CA GLY A 134 -25.63 -0.38 -10.89
C GLY A 134 -24.26 -0.42 -10.22
N ILE A 135 -24.24 -0.33 -8.91
CA ILE A 135 -23.03 -0.35 -8.08
C ILE A 135 -22.67 -1.81 -7.77
N LEU A 136 -21.39 -2.14 -7.93
CA LEU A 136 -20.81 -3.40 -7.50
C LEU A 136 -19.94 -3.18 -6.26
N GLY A 137 -20.21 -3.92 -5.19
CA GLY A 137 -19.40 -3.91 -3.98
C GLY A 137 -18.21 -4.88 -4.10
N ILE A 138 -17.01 -4.41 -3.80
CA ILE A 138 -15.77 -5.18 -3.84
C ILE A 138 -15.17 -5.17 -2.45
N LYS A 139 -14.89 -6.35 -1.90
CA LYS A 139 -14.21 -6.53 -0.62
C LYS A 139 -12.93 -7.32 -0.84
N VAL A 140 -11.82 -6.82 -0.33
CA VAL A 140 -10.49 -7.43 -0.47
C VAL A 140 -9.88 -7.64 0.90
N TRP A 141 -9.34 -8.82 1.15
CA TRP A 141 -8.55 -9.19 2.31
C TRP A 141 -7.20 -9.70 1.84
N ILE A 142 -6.12 -9.13 2.31
CA ILE A 142 -4.76 -9.54 1.99
C ILE A 142 -4.05 -9.93 3.28
N CYS A 143 -3.60 -11.17 3.36
CA CYS A 143 -2.80 -11.66 4.46
C CYS A 143 -1.31 -11.43 4.14
N ARG A 144 -0.66 -10.58 4.96
CA ARG A 144 0.77 -10.28 4.83
C ARG A 144 1.65 -11.27 5.60
N GLY A 145 1.05 -12.02 6.54
CA GLY A 145 1.74 -12.97 7.40
C GLY A 145 1.27 -12.89 8.84
N GLU A 146 2.04 -13.50 9.75
CA GLU A 146 1.77 -13.48 11.18
C GLU A 146 2.79 -12.62 11.91
N VAL A 147 2.33 -11.76 12.82
CA VAL A 147 3.17 -10.88 13.64
C VAL A 147 3.27 -11.47 15.04
N TYR A 148 4.49 -11.78 15.45
CA TYR A 148 4.81 -12.25 16.79
C TYR A 148 5.44 -11.10 17.61
N GLY A 149 4.89 -10.82 18.80
CA GLY A 149 5.35 -9.76 19.70
C GLY A 149 4.37 -8.61 19.83
N LYS A 150 4.85 -7.47 20.33
CA LYS A 150 4.03 -6.26 20.45
C LYS A 150 3.73 -5.68 19.06
N ARG A 151 2.46 -5.49 18.78
CA ARG A 151 2.01 -4.87 17.54
C ARG A 151 2.03 -3.37 17.74
N ASP A 152 2.94 -2.69 17.06
CA ASP A 152 2.91 -1.23 16.99
C ASP A 152 1.78 -0.82 16.04
N LEU A 153 0.72 -0.28 16.62
CA LEU A 153 -0.42 0.27 15.87
C LEU A 153 -0.12 1.67 15.31
N ALA A 154 0.98 2.28 15.75
CA ALA A 154 1.42 3.56 15.21
C ALA A 154 1.99 3.37 13.80
N PRO A 155 1.61 4.22 12.83
CA PRO A 155 2.27 4.21 11.53
C PRO A 155 3.77 4.46 11.72
N ASN A 156 4.61 3.57 11.21
CA ASN A 156 6.08 3.61 11.35
C ASN A 156 6.67 4.80 10.56
N PHE A 157 6.41 6.03 11.01
CA PHE A 157 7.03 7.23 10.45
C PHE A 157 8.50 7.40 10.88
N THR A 158 8.94 6.68 11.91
CA THR A 158 10.25 6.86 12.54
C THR A 158 11.22 5.68 12.39
N ALA A 159 10.75 4.49 12.00
CA ALA A 159 11.57 3.27 11.97
C ALA A 159 12.75 3.29 10.98
N GLU A 160 12.73 4.15 9.97
CA GLU A 160 13.85 4.24 9.01
C GLU A 160 15.05 5.07 9.50
N LYS A 161 14.89 5.94 10.54
CA LYS A 161 16.00 6.75 11.06
C LYS A 161 16.90 5.98 12.03
N GLU A 162 16.41 4.93 12.68
CA GLU A 162 17.23 4.18 13.65
C GLU A 162 18.11 3.09 13.03
N ASN A 163 17.69 2.48 11.91
CA ASN A 163 18.50 1.46 11.25
C ASN A 163 19.69 2.03 10.46
N GLY A 164 19.64 3.28 10.02
CA GLY A 164 20.77 3.96 9.35
C GLY A 164 21.89 4.40 10.29
N ARG A 165 21.66 4.44 11.63
CA ARG A 165 22.64 4.89 12.60
C ARG A 165 23.49 3.78 13.22
N ARG A 166 23.14 2.51 13.04
CA ARG A 166 23.87 1.38 13.63
C ARG A 166 24.95 0.76 12.74
N GLU A 167 25.01 1.08 11.46
CA GLU A 167 26.05 0.56 10.54
C GLU A 167 27.28 1.46 10.39
N GLY A 168 27.25 2.71 10.89
CA GLY A 168 28.37 3.67 10.79
C GLY A 168 29.40 3.63 11.93
N GLY A 169 29.24 2.78 12.95
CA GLY A 169 29.96 2.87 14.21
C GLY A 169 30.98 1.77 14.53
N ARG A 170 31.60 1.09 13.54
CA ARG A 170 32.62 0.10 13.87
C ARG A 170 33.66 -0.10 12.77
N ARG A 171 34.43 0.97 12.50
CA ARG A 171 35.71 0.87 11.79
C ARG A 171 36.63 2.00 12.20
N GLU A 172 37.11 1.96 13.45
CA GLU A 172 38.35 2.61 13.84
C GLU A 172 39.05 1.71 14.85
N GLY A 173 40.31 1.34 14.55
CA GLY A 173 41.19 0.76 15.53
C GLY A 173 41.82 -0.60 15.16
N ARG A 174 42.57 -0.68 14.08
CA ARG A 174 43.68 -1.65 14.02
C ARG A 174 44.95 -0.90 13.63
N GLY A 175 45.61 -0.43 14.67
CA GLY A 175 46.93 0.17 14.63
C GLY A 175 47.97 -0.77 14.06
N ASN A 176 48.75 -0.20 13.20
CA ASN A 176 49.88 -0.77 12.50
C ASN A 176 51.05 -0.89 13.50
N PHE A 177 51.27 -2.04 14.10
CA PHE A 177 52.50 -2.37 14.79
C PHE A 177 53.54 -2.81 13.77
N ARG A 178 54.32 -1.85 13.30
CA ARG A 178 55.52 -2.08 12.49
C ARG A 178 56.67 -2.39 13.43
N ASN A 179 57.03 -3.68 13.50
CA ASN A 179 58.24 -4.17 14.18
C ASN A 179 59.51 -3.68 13.46
N LYS A 180 60.24 -2.75 14.13
CA LYS A 180 61.64 -2.50 13.83
C LYS A 180 62.47 -3.58 14.50
N ARG A 181 63.06 -4.48 13.73
CA ARG A 181 64.19 -5.29 14.18
C ARG A 181 65.46 -4.83 13.47
N ASN A 182 66.33 -4.29 14.29
CA ASN A 182 67.76 -4.09 14.19
C ASN A 182 68.52 -4.91 13.13
N SER A 183 69.29 -4.19 12.34
CA SER A 183 70.44 -4.64 11.66
C SER A 183 71.67 -4.15 12.49
N ASN A 184 72.38 -5.09 13.03
CA ASN A 184 73.78 -4.94 13.35
C ASN A 184 74.47 -6.29 13.05
N ARG A 185 75.18 -6.31 12.01
CA ARG A 185 76.56 -6.77 11.73
C ARG A 185 76.70 -6.99 10.22
#